data_f1578155771ee055ee3d3b9bb167da0c
#
_entry.id   f1578155771ee055ee3d3b9bb167da0c
#
_cell.length_a   1.000
_cell.length_b   1.000
_cell.length_c   1.000
_cell.angle_alpha   90.00
_cell.angle_beta   90.00
_cell.angle_gamma   90.00
#
_symmetry.space_group_name_H-M   'P 1'
#
loop_
_entity.id
_entity.type
_entity.pdbx_description
1 polymer ?
#
loop_
_entity_poly.entity_id
_entity_poly.type
_entity_poly.pdbx_seq_one_letter_code
_entity_poly.pdbx_strand_id
1 'polypeptide(L)'
;MTTNAELKNRRLAAAPRGVGVMCDFHAAQADNALITDVEGKQYIDFAAGIAVLNTGHRHPKIVAAIEKQLGHFTHTAYQIVPYESAIAL
;
A
#
# COMPACT_ATOMS: atom_id res chain seq x y z
N MET A 1 18.30 7.71 -11.09
CA MET A 1 17.20 7.73 -10.10
C MET A 1 15.88 7.83 -10.85
N THR A 2 14.91 7.03 -10.51
CA THR A 2 13.58 7.07 -11.15
C THR A 2 12.84 8.34 -10.75
N THR A 3 12.28 9.05 -11.73
CA THR A 3 11.52 10.29 -11.49
C THR A 3 10.02 10.05 -11.60
N ASN A 4 9.23 10.98 -11.05
CA ASN A 4 7.78 10.96 -11.20
C ASN A 4 7.36 11.04 -12.68
N ALA A 5 8.08 11.82 -13.50
CA ALA A 5 7.82 11.94 -14.93
C ALA A 5 8.06 10.61 -15.68
N GLU A 6 9.15 9.92 -15.38
CA GLU A 6 9.42 8.60 -15.97
C GLU A 6 8.36 7.56 -15.59
N LEU A 7 7.96 7.51 -14.33
CA LEU A 7 6.90 6.61 -13.88
C LEU A 7 5.55 6.94 -14.50
N LYS A 8 5.23 8.23 -14.65
CA LYS A 8 4.01 8.65 -15.35
C LYS A 8 3.99 8.15 -16.80
N ASN A 9 5.09 8.31 -17.53
CA ASN A 9 5.19 7.83 -18.90
C ASN A 9 5.04 6.31 -19.01
N ARG A 10 5.71 5.57 -18.14
CA ARG A 10 5.61 4.10 -18.08
C ARG A 10 4.18 3.65 -17.73
N ARG A 11 3.54 4.31 -16.79
CA ARG A 11 2.15 4.03 -16.43
C ARG A 11 1.20 4.26 -17.60
N LEU A 12 1.32 5.39 -18.29
CA LEU A 12 0.47 5.71 -19.46
C LEU A 12 0.64 4.71 -20.60
N ALA A 13 1.84 4.14 -20.75
CA ALA A 13 2.10 3.11 -21.76
C ALA A 13 1.56 1.72 -21.35
N ALA A 14 1.51 1.41 -20.05
CA ALA A 14 1.20 0.07 -19.55
C ALA A 14 -0.25 -0.09 -19.07
N ALA A 15 -0.87 0.96 -18.55
CA ALA A 15 -2.20 0.88 -17.95
C ALA A 15 -3.31 1.15 -18.98
N PRO A 16 -4.47 0.47 -18.86
CA PRO A 16 -5.65 0.79 -19.67
C PRO A 16 -6.13 2.22 -19.43
N ARG A 17 -6.74 2.84 -20.44
CA ARG A 17 -7.26 4.22 -20.37
C ARG A 17 -8.30 4.43 -19.28
N GLY A 18 -9.04 3.39 -18.89
CA GLY A 18 -10.04 3.45 -17.84
C GLY A 18 -9.48 3.52 -16.42
N VAL A 19 -8.18 3.33 -16.23
CA VAL A 19 -7.51 3.43 -14.92
C VAL A 19 -7.15 4.89 -14.65
N GLY A 20 -8.02 5.60 -13.94
CA GLY A 20 -7.78 6.98 -13.53
C GLY A 20 -6.79 7.08 -12.37
N VAL A 21 -5.99 8.14 -12.36
CA VAL A 21 -5.04 8.45 -11.28
C VAL A 21 -5.15 9.93 -10.94
N MET A 22 -5.31 10.26 -9.66
CA MET A 22 -5.54 11.63 -9.21
C MET A 22 -4.26 12.45 -9.06
N CYS A 23 -3.13 11.81 -8.71
CA CYS A 23 -1.87 12.50 -8.43
C CYS A 23 -0.81 12.16 -9.47
N ASP A 24 0.06 13.13 -9.76
CA ASP A 24 1.18 12.95 -10.67
C ASP A 24 2.49 12.57 -9.98
N PHE A 25 2.46 12.34 -8.68
CA PHE A 25 3.59 11.79 -7.95
C PHE A 25 3.38 10.29 -7.65
N HIS A 26 4.47 9.57 -7.43
CA HIS A 26 4.46 8.13 -7.19
C HIS A 26 5.13 7.83 -5.85
N ALA A 27 4.43 7.11 -4.99
CA ALA A 27 4.92 6.78 -3.66
C ALA A 27 6.11 5.82 -3.72
N ALA A 28 7.17 6.13 -2.97
CA ALA A 28 8.28 5.22 -2.71
C ALA A 28 8.23 4.64 -1.30
N GLN A 29 7.79 5.44 -0.33
CA GLN A 29 7.67 5.06 1.07
C GLN A 29 6.46 5.74 1.69
N ALA A 30 5.96 5.15 2.77
CA ALA A 30 4.97 5.80 3.62
C ALA A 30 5.18 5.37 5.06
N ASP A 31 4.96 6.29 6.00
CA ASP A 31 5.06 6.04 7.43
C ASP A 31 4.13 6.97 8.19
N ASN A 32 3.32 6.42 9.10
CA ASN A 32 2.31 7.14 9.85
C ASN A 32 1.42 8.00 8.93
N ALA A 33 1.53 9.32 9.00
CA ALA A 33 0.70 10.26 8.21
C ALA A 33 1.43 10.80 6.96
N LEU A 34 2.61 10.32 6.63
CA LEU A 34 3.45 10.85 5.56
C LEU A 34 3.64 9.86 4.42
N ILE A 35 3.58 10.36 3.19
CA ILE A 35 4.04 9.66 2.00
C ILE A 35 5.27 10.39 1.46
N THR A 36 6.30 9.64 1.12
CA THR A 36 7.49 10.14 0.42
C THR A 36 7.47 9.62 -1.00
N ASP A 37 7.58 10.52 -1.97
CA ASP A 37 7.60 10.11 -3.38
C ASP A 37 8.99 9.63 -3.84
N VAL A 38 9.07 9.17 -5.07
CA VAL A 38 10.31 8.64 -5.67
C VAL A 38 11.42 9.69 -5.83
N GLU A 39 11.09 10.96 -5.71
CA GLU A 39 12.07 12.07 -5.76
C GLU A 39 12.40 12.60 -4.36
N GLY A 40 11.89 11.95 -3.30
CA GLY A 40 12.17 12.29 -1.90
C GLY A 40 11.28 13.39 -1.32
N LYS A 41 10.30 13.88 -2.05
CA LYS A 41 9.37 14.89 -1.54
C LYS A 41 8.33 14.25 -0.63
N GLN A 42 8.03 14.91 0.48
CA GLN A 42 7.05 14.43 1.46
C GLN A 42 5.70 15.15 1.32
N TYR A 43 4.65 14.38 1.56
CA TYR A 43 3.26 14.83 1.54
C TYR A 43 2.54 14.33 2.78
N ILE A 44 1.67 15.15 3.36
CA ILE A 44 0.74 14.69 4.41
C ILE A 44 -0.40 13.93 3.72
N ASP A 45 -0.62 12.68 4.12
CA ASP A 45 -1.62 11.80 3.53
C ASP A 45 -2.98 11.96 4.22
N PHE A 46 -3.82 12.82 3.68
CA PHE A 46 -5.20 12.94 4.12
C PHE A 46 -6.15 11.93 3.47
N ALA A 47 -5.75 11.29 2.37
CA ALA A 47 -6.56 10.29 1.71
C ALA A 47 -6.55 8.94 2.45
N ALA A 48 -5.44 8.61 3.11
CA ALA A 48 -5.29 7.40 3.93
C ALA A 48 -5.70 6.11 3.21
N GLY A 49 -5.39 5.98 1.90
CA GLY A 49 -5.81 4.85 1.09
C GLY A 49 -7.33 4.75 0.91
N ILE A 50 -8.00 5.90 0.79
CA ILE A 50 -9.47 6.06 0.78
C ILE A 50 -10.04 5.59 2.13
N ALA A 51 -9.55 6.22 3.20
CA ALA A 51 -9.95 6.01 4.59
C ALA A 51 -9.73 4.57 5.12
N VAL A 52 -8.71 3.89 4.61
CA VAL A 52 -8.35 2.52 5.02
C VAL A 52 -7.38 2.51 6.21
N LEU A 53 -6.47 3.48 6.28
CA LEU A 53 -5.33 3.45 7.20
C LEU A 53 -5.67 4.14 8.54
N ASN A 54 -6.55 3.56 9.33
CA ASN A 54 -6.98 4.12 10.62
C ASN A 54 -5.83 4.29 11.63
N THR A 55 -4.78 3.48 11.51
CA THR A 55 -3.61 3.50 12.40
C THR A 55 -2.40 4.18 11.78
N GLY A 56 -2.56 4.78 10.60
CA GLY A 56 -1.47 5.29 9.77
C GLY A 56 -0.75 4.20 8.97
N HIS A 57 0.18 4.65 8.15
CA HIS A 57 1.02 3.75 7.35
C HIS A 57 1.98 2.99 8.25
N ARG A 58 2.08 1.68 8.03
CA ARG A 58 3.10 0.82 8.65
C ARG A 58 3.13 0.88 10.18
N HIS A 59 1.97 0.82 10.83
CA HIS A 59 1.95 0.74 12.28
C HIS A 59 2.81 -0.46 12.74
N PRO A 60 3.75 -0.29 13.69
CA PRO A 60 4.73 -1.32 14.03
C PRO A 60 4.13 -2.66 14.44
N LYS A 61 3.02 -2.63 15.20
CA LYS A 61 2.33 -3.86 15.62
C LYS A 61 1.68 -4.59 14.45
N ILE A 62 1.17 -3.85 13.46
CA ILE A 62 0.55 -4.44 12.27
C ILE A 62 1.63 -5.03 11.36
N VAL A 63 2.73 -4.31 11.14
CA VAL A 63 3.88 -4.82 10.37
C VAL A 63 4.40 -6.11 10.99
N ALA A 64 4.61 -6.14 12.30
CA ALA A 64 5.08 -7.34 13.00
C ALA A 64 4.11 -8.53 12.86
N ALA A 65 2.79 -8.29 12.94
CA ALA A 65 1.79 -9.32 12.75
C ALA A 65 1.81 -9.89 11.32
N ILE A 66 1.96 -9.03 10.31
CA ILE A 66 2.06 -9.44 8.90
C ILE A 66 3.33 -10.27 8.66
N GLU A 67 4.49 -9.80 9.15
CA GLU A 67 5.76 -10.52 9.04
C GLU A 67 5.68 -11.91 9.67
N LYS A 68 5.07 -12.02 10.84
CA LYS A 68 4.84 -13.32 11.49
C LYS A 68 3.95 -14.22 10.64
N GLN A 69 2.85 -13.69 10.11
CA GLN A 69 1.91 -14.45 9.28
C GLN A 69 2.54 -14.94 7.97
N LEU A 70 3.43 -14.15 7.36
CA LEU A 70 4.16 -14.55 6.15
C LEU A 70 4.97 -15.83 6.32
N GLY A 71 5.43 -16.12 7.56
CA GLY A 71 6.11 -17.38 7.90
C GLY A 71 5.20 -18.60 7.93
N HIS A 72 3.90 -18.45 7.87
CA HIS A 72 2.92 -19.53 7.93
C HIS A 72 2.22 -19.77 6.59
N PHE A 73 1.42 -18.80 6.13
CA PHE A 73 0.76 -18.83 4.82
C PHE A 73 0.23 -17.44 4.45
N THR A 74 -0.07 -17.24 3.17
CA THR A 74 -0.61 -15.98 2.65
C THR A 74 -2.07 -16.08 2.25
N HIS A 75 -2.54 -17.24 1.83
CA HIS A 75 -3.92 -17.43 1.37
C HIS A 75 -4.32 -18.91 1.36
N THR A 76 -5.52 -19.23 1.81
CA THR A 76 -6.07 -20.59 1.76
C THR A 76 -7.49 -20.65 1.19
N ALA A 77 -8.07 -19.51 0.79
CA ALA A 77 -9.51 -19.36 0.57
C ALA A 77 -10.29 -19.83 1.80
N TYR A 78 -10.62 -18.94 2.71
CA TYR A 78 -11.22 -19.25 4.03
C TYR A 78 -12.38 -20.25 3.97
N GLN A 79 -13.21 -20.19 2.93
CA GLN A 79 -14.35 -21.10 2.77
C GLN A 79 -13.92 -22.57 2.52
N ILE A 80 -12.68 -22.79 2.05
CA ILE A 80 -12.13 -24.14 1.82
C ILE A 80 -11.38 -24.62 3.05
N VAL A 81 -10.42 -23.84 3.53
CA VAL A 81 -9.64 -24.14 4.75
C VAL A 81 -9.65 -22.92 5.67
N PRO A 82 -10.50 -22.91 6.70
CA PRO A 82 -10.58 -21.79 7.63
C PRO A 82 -9.34 -21.66 8.51
N TYR A 83 -9.14 -20.50 9.11
CA TYR A 83 -8.00 -20.22 9.96
C TYR A 83 -8.36 -19.31 11.14
N GLU A 84 -7.57 -19.47 12.22
CA GLU A 84 -7.85 -18.88 13.53
C GLU A 84 -7.95 -17.35 13.51
N SER A 85 -7.08 -16.65 12.80
CA SER A 85 -7.06 -15.18 12.81
C SER A 85 -8.35 -14.55 12.31
N ALA A 86 -9.06 -15.20 11.39
CA ALA A 86 -10.37 -14.75 10.94
C ALA A 86 -11.49 -15.10 11.96
N ILE A 87 -11.34 -16.19 12.70
CA ILE A 87 -12.30 -16.63 13.71
C ILE A 87 -12.18 -15.76 14.97
N ALA A 88 -10.97 -15.36 15.32
CA ALA A 88 -10.69 -14.56 16.51
C ALA A 88 -11.13 -13.09 16.38
N LEU A 89 -11.33 -12.58 15.17
CA LEU A 89 -11.77 -11.22 14.91
C LEU A 89 -13.23 -11.03 15.31
#